data_b0cd2929caa82c58d0ddc93e6ff37662
#
_entry.id   b0cd2929caa82c58d0ddc93e6ff37662
#
_cell.length_a   1.000
_cell.length_b   1.000
_cell.length_c   1.000
_cell.angle_alpha   90.00
_cell.angle_beta   90.00
_cell.angle_gamma   90.00
#
_symmetry.space_group_name_H-M   'P 1'
#
loop_
_entity.id
_entity.type
_entity.pdbx_description
1 polymer ?
#
loop_
_entity_poly.entity_id
_entity_poly.type
_entity_poly.pdbx_seq_one_letter_code
_entity_poly.pdbx_strand_id
1 'polypeptide(L)' 'RKVNETLSKMEQEVLSYYLQGFRYEQIAEAMGKEPKAVDNALQRLKKKLKGK' A
#
# COMPACT_ATOMS: atom_id res chain seq x y z
N ARG A 1 -2.06 8.33 -19.42
CA ARG A 1 -2.09 8.53 -19.07
C ARG A 1 -2.30 8.62 -17.92
N LYS A 2 -2.38 8.66 -17.43
CA LYS A 2 -2.75 8.97 -16.47
C LYS A 2 -3.07 8.13 -15.50
N VAL A 3 -3.34 7.26 -15.65
CA VAL A 3 -3.74 6.37 -14.81
C VAL A 3 -2.77 5.99 -13.82
N ASN A 4 -1.66 5.80 -14.15
CA ASN A 4 -0.79 5.31 -13.26
C ASN A 4 -0.42 6.18 -12.17
N GLU A 5 -0.82 7.36 -12.24
CA GLU A 5 -0.47 8.15 -11.22
C GLU A 5 -1.23 7.84 -10.02
N THR A 6 -2.17 6.98 -10.05
CA THR A 6 -2.92 6.69 -8.90
C THR A 6 -2.10 6.01 -7.84
N LEU A 7 -1.23 5.11 -8.16
CA LEU A 7 -0.46 4.39 -7.16
C LEU A 7 1.00 4.39 -7.50
N SER A 8 1.84 4.67 -6.51
CA SER A 8 3.26 4.62 -6.73
C SER A 8 3.66 3.16 -6.68
N LYS A 9 4.90 2.88 -7.02
CA LYS A 9 5.36 1.52 -7.00
C LYS A 9 5.25 0.92 -5.63
N MET A 10 5.63 1.65 -4.60
CA MET A 10 5.53 1.15 -3.26
C MET A 10 4.09 0.86 -2.89
N GLU A 11 3.19 1.74 -3.27
CA GLU A 11 1.78 1.53 -2.95
C GLU A 11 1.25 0.29 -3.65
N GLN A 12 1.71 0.05 -4.86
CA GLN A 12 1.26 -1.14 -5.58
C GLN A 12 1.71 -2.40 -4.87
N GLU A 13 2.94 -2.41 -4.38
CA GLU A 13 3.43 -3.58 -3.67
C GLU A 13 2.68 -3.77 -2.37
N VAL A 14 2.45 -2.70 -1.64
CA VAL A 14 1.72 -2.79 -0.39
C VAL A 14 0.33 -3.32 -0.66
N LEU A 15 -0.30 -2.83 -1.70
CA LEU A 15 -1.65 -3.28 -2.03
C LEU A 15 -1.65 -4.77 -2.36
N SER A 16 -0.65 -5.22 -3.07
CA SER A 16 -0.57 -6.61 -3.44
C SER A 16 -0.55 -7.50 -2.20
N TYR A 17 0.29 -7.16 -1.22
CA TYR A 17 0.34 -7.93 0.01
C TYR A 17 -0.97 -7.81 0.78
N TYR A 18 -1.52 -6.62 0.80
CA TYR A 18 -2.75 -6.40 1.53
C TYR A 18 -3.87 -7.29 1.01
N LEU A 19 -3.97 -7.41 -0.30
CA LEU A 19 -5.00 -8.25 -0.90
C LEU A 19 -4.78 -9.73 -0.61
N GLN A 20 -3.56 -10.10 -0.27
CA GLN A 20 -3.29 -11.47 0.09
C GLN A 20 -3.59 -11.75 1.55
N GLY A 21 -4.00 -10.74 2.30
CA GLY A 21 -4.35 -10.93 3.69
C GLY A 21 -3.26 -10.55 4.66
N PHE A 22 -2.22 -9.89 4.18
CA PHE A 22 -1.13 -9.47 5.06
C PHE A 22 -1.54 -8.24 5.84
N ARG A 23 -1.05 -8.16 7.07
CA ARG A 23 -1.26 -6.98 7.88
C ARG A 23 -0.10 -6.05 7.65
N TYR A 24 -0.26 -4.78 8.02
CA TYR A 24 0.78 -3.80 7.72
C TYR A 24 2.12 -4.20 8.35
N GLU A 25 2.08 -4.85 9.50
CA GLU A 25 3.34 -5.26 10.13
C GLU A 25 4.01 -6.34 9.29
N GLN A 26 3.23 -7.25 8.76
CA GLN A 26 3.78 -8.32 7.94
C GLN A 26 4.28 -7.78 6.62
N ILE A 27 3.54 -6.83 6.07
CA ILE A 27 3.96 -6.23 4.81
C ILE A 27 5.27 -5.49 5.01
N ALA A 28 5.39 -4.76 6.13
CA ALA A 28 6.59 -4.01 6.40
C ALA A 28 7.79 -4.94 6.47
N GLU A 29 7.61 -6.05 7.12
CA GLU A 29 8.69 -7.00 7.26
C GLU A 29 9.05 -7.59 5.90
N ALA A 30 8.07 -7.94 5.13
CA ALA A 30 8.31 -8.53 3.82
C ALA A 30 9.00 -7.56 2.89
N MET A 31 8.69 -6.28 3.01
CA MET A 31 9.27 -5.29 2.14
C MET A 31 10.52 -4.63 2.71
N GLY A 32 10.87 -4.96 3.93
CA GLY A 32 12.01 -4.33 4.54
C GLY A 32 11.78 -2.87 4.87
N LYS A 33 10.54 -2.52 5.18
CA LYS A 33 10.20 -1.15 5.50
C LYS A 33 9.70 -1.07 6.92
N GLU A 34 9.50 0.14 7.42
CA GLU A 34 8.99 0.31 8.76
C GLU A 34 7.48 0.20 8.76
N PRO A 35 6.90 -0.35 9.81
CA PRO A 35 5.44 -0.51 9.86
C PRO A 35 4.72 0.81 9.65
N LYS A 36 5.29 1.89 10.18
CA LYS A 36 4.65 3.18 10.03
C LYS A 36 4.59 3.59 8.57
N ALA A 37 5.63 3.32 7.81
CA ALA A 37 5.65 3.67 6.41
C ALA A 37 4.57 2.90 5.66
N VAL A 38 4.44 1.62 5.99
CA VAL A 38 3.44 0.79 5.34
C VAL A 38 2.05 1.24 5.74
N ASP A 39 1.85 1.59 7.01
CA ASP A 39 0.57 2.04 7.47
C ASP A 39 0.15 3.31 6.74
N ASN A 40 1.09 4.23 6.54
CA ASN A 40 0.79 5.45 5.80
C ASN A 40 0.40 5.12 4.36
N ALA A 41 1.11 4.19 3.77
CA ALA A 41 0.81 3.80 2.40
C ALA A 41 -0.58 3.18 2.33
N LEU A 42 -0.93 2.37 3.31
CA LEU A 42 -2.25 1.75 3.33
C LEU A 42 -3.34 2.79 3.50
N GLN A 43 -3.12 3.79 4.32
CA GLN A 43 -4.11 4.83 4.49
C GLN A 43 -4.33 5.57 3.18
N ARG A 44 -3.27 5.83 2.45
CA ARG A 44 -3.40 6.49 1.17
C ARG A 44 -4.12 5.60 0.18
N LEU A 45 -3.80 4.32 0.19
CA LEU A 45 -4.45 3.39 -0.70
C LEU A 45 -5.95 3.35 -0.43
N LYS A 46 -6.32 3.25 0.83
CA LYS A 46 -7.72 3.19 1.16
C LYS A 46 -8.45 4.43 0.71
N LYS A 47 -7.80 5.57 0.85
CA LYS A 47 -8.40 6.80 0.43
C LYS A 47 -8.59 6.83 -1.06
N LYS A 48 -7.59 6.43 -1.80
CA LYS A 48 -7.69 6.44 -3.26
C LYS A 48 -8.74 5.47 -3.77
N LEU A 49 -8.78 4.30 -3.17
CA LEU A 49 -9.74 3.32 -3.62
C LEU A 49 -11.18 3.69 -3.27
N LYS A 50 -11.37 4.35 -2.12
CA LYS A 50 -12.68 4.70 -1.74
C LYS A 50 -13.11 5.97 -2.35
N GLY A 51 -12.22 6.84 -2.49
CA GLY A 51 -12.53 8.11 -2.99
C GLY A 51 -13.05 8.19 -4.32
N LYS A 52 -13.22 7.59 -4.88
CA LYS A 52 -13.72 7.75 -6.00
C LYS A 52 -14.53 7.85 -6.20
#